data_dcd4d21b164eff68a4c659c9d70e5c9b
#
_entry.id   dcd4d21b164eff68a4c659c9d70e5c9b
#
_cell.length_a   1.000
_cell.length_b   1.000
_cell.length_c   1.000
_cell.angle_alpha   90.00
_cell.angle_beta   90.00
_cell.angle_gamma   90.00
#
_symmetry.space_group_name_H-M   'P 1'
#
loop_
_entity.id
_entity.type
_entity.pdbx_description
1 polymer ?
#
loop_
_entity_poly.entity_id
_entity_poly.type
_entity_poly.pdbx_seq_one_letter_code
_entity_poly.pdbx_strand_id
1 'polypeptide(L)'
;MRPCFTFTAKAGDKPAVLALDEEIGFWGTQAKDFRASLDGITSNELVVEINSVGGEVMAGLGMYNMLRQWANDGKTITTRVTGVAASIASVIALAGDKRQMPKNTFAMVHAVSGGAWGTAEDLREAADVVDKIQVSLRNIYVDRMGIDEAKATEIMAKDTWLTAEECLTMGFATELTDAVTATAKFDLARAELPEHVARVFKAEDAPADPVAETEPEPEPVVKPSDQANEEEQV
;
A
#
# COMPACT_ATOMS: atom_id res chain seq x y z
N MET A 1 -20.37 -14.41 12.42
CA MET A 1 -19.28 -13.82 11.61
C MET A 1 -19.76 -12.47 11.15
N ARG A 2 -19.02 -11.39 11.39
CA ARG A 2 -19.31 -10.10 10.78
C ARG A 2 -18.80 -10.17 9.35
N PRO A 3 -19.54 -9.65 8.34
CA PRO A 3 -19.01 -9.61 6.99
C PRO A 3 -17.74 -8.75 6.98
N CYS A 4 -16.67 -9.30 6.42
CA CYS A 4 -15.33 -8.69 6.31
C CYS A 4 -15.29 -7.48 5.36
N PHE A 5 -16.44 -7.05 4.86
CA PHE A 5 -16.58 -5.92 3.96
C PHE A 5 -17.50 -4.88 4.55
N THR A 6 -17.06 -3.63 4.53
CA THR A 6 -17.96 -2.52 4.70
C THR A 6 -18.36 -2.00 3.32
N PHE A 7 -19.48 -2.50 2.80
CA PHE A 7 -20.08 -1.96 1.60
C PHE A 7 -20.90 -0.73 1.98
N THR A 8 -20.49 0.43 1.54
CA THR A 8 -21.28 1.65 1.65
C THR A 8 -21.74 2.08 0.25
N ALA A 9 -22.74 1.38 -0.31
CA ALA A 9 -23.45 1.90 -1.46
C ALA A 9 -24.42 2.97 -0.97
N LYS A 10 -24.15 4.23 -1.27
CA LYS A 10 -25.17 5.28 -1.22
C LYS A 10 -25.74 5.44 -2.63
N ALA A 11 -27.04 5.18 -2.76
CA ALA A 11 -27.76 5.55 -3.97
C ALA A 11 -27.63 7.07 -4.20
N GLY A 12 -27.11 7.46 -5.38
CA GLY A 12 -26.91 8.85 -5.78
C GLY A 12 -25.52 9.06 -6.38
N ASP A 13 -25.23 10.23 -6.91
CA ASP A 13 -24.05 10.65 -7.69
C ASP A 13 -22.65 10.52 -7.00
N LYS A 14 -22.50 9.62 -6.04
CA LYS A 14 -21.22 9.35 -5.36
C LYS A 14 -20.66 8.00 -5.77
N PRO A 15 -19.32 7.86 -5.89
CA PRO A 15 -18.71 6.58 -6.14
C PRO A 15 -19.09 5.56 -5.05
N ALA A 16 -19.28 4.31 -5.46
CA ALA A 16 -19.36 3.21 -4.50
C ALA A 16 -17.99 3.00 -3.84
N VAL A 17 -17.97 2.56 -2.58
CA VAL A 17 -16.72 2.25 -1.87
C VAL A 17 -16.73 0.78 -1.46
N LEU A 18 -15.66 0.08 -1.78
CA LEU A 18 -15.39 -1.30 -1.40
C LEU A 18 -14.08 -1.33 -0.62
N ALA A 19 -14.11 -1.72 0.65
CA ALA A 19 -12.91 -1.83 1.47
C ALA A 19 -12.36 -3.27 1.45
N LEU A 20 -11.03 -3.38 1.34
CA LEU A 20 -10.26 -4.62 1.41
C LEU A 20 -9.25 -4.47 2.56
N ASP A 21 -9.70 -4.76 3.78
CA ASP A 21 -8.97 -4.49 5.03
C ASP A 21 -8.40 -5.75 5.69
N GLU A 22 -8.41 -6.89 5.01
CA GLU A 22 -8.00 -8.18 5.57
C GLU A 22 -7.05 -8.93 4.66
N GLU A 23 -6.56 -10.07 5.14
CA GLU A 23 -5.87 -11.05 4.31
C GLU A 23 -6.78 -11.55 3.18
N ILE A 24 -6.19 -11.83 2.02
CA ILE A 24 -6.89 -12.35 0.85
C ILE A 24 -6.88 -13.88 0.90
N GLY A 25 -8.06 -14.48 0.83
CA GLY A 25 -8.20 -15.94 0.81
C GLY A 25 -9.12 -16.49 1.88
N PHE A 26 -8.89 -17.74 2.26
CA PHE A 26 -9.82 -18.52 3.10
C PHE A 26 -10.07 -17.90 4.48
N TRP A 27 -9.04 -17.32 5.10
CA TRP A 27 -9.14 -16.75 6.45
C TRP A 27 -9.59 -15.29 6.50
N GLY A 28 -9.66 -14.65 5.35
CA GLY A 28 -10.03 -13.25 5.20
C GLY A 28 -11.04 -13.03 4.06
N THR A 29 -10.71 -12.12 3.17
CA THR A 29 -11.54 -11.77 2.03
C THR A 29 -11.48 -12.84 0.94
N GLN A 30 -12.59 -13.55 0.72
CA GLN A 30 -12.68 -14.55 -0.35
C GLN A 30 -13.11 -13.93 -1.68
N ALA A 31 -12.56 -14.43 -2.78
CA ALA A 31 -12.90 -13.95 -4.13
C ALA A 31 -14.41 -14.05 -4.46
N LYS A 32 -15.13 -15.04 -3.92
CA LYS A 32 -16.58 -15.18 -4.12
C LYS A 32 -17.38 -14.05 -3.47
N ASP A 33 -16.98 -13.65 -2.25
CA ASP A 33 -17.65 -12.60 -1.49
C ASP A 33 -17.34 -11.22 -2.09
N PHE A 34 -16.09 -11.04 -2.56
CA PHE A 34 -15.69 -9.87 -3.34
C PHE A 34 -16.54 -9.73 -4.62
N ARG A 35 -16.74 -10.82 -5.37
CA ARG A 35 -17.60 -10.83 -6.55
C ARG A 35 -19.04 -10.43 -6.19
N ALA A 36 -19.63 -11.03 -5.17
CA ALA A 36 -20.99 -10.72 -4.75
C ALA A 36 -21.16 -9.24 -4.39
N SER A 37 -20.14 -8.63 -3.76
CA SER A 37 -20.11 -7.21 -3.43
C SER A 37 -20.00 -6.34 -4.70
N LEU A 38 -19.15 -6.73 -5.65
CA LEU A 38 -18.95 -6.02 -6.90
C LEU A 38 -20.23 -6.06 -7.79
N ASP A 39 -20.88 -7.22 -7.87
CA ASP A 39 -22.14 -7.42 -8.62
C ASP A 39 -23.30 -6.60 -8.05
N GLY A 40 -23.26 -6.26 -6.75
CA GLY A 40 -24.23 -5.39 -6.09
C GLY A 40 -24.07 -3.90 -6.38
N ILE A 41 -22.99 -3.49 -7.04
CA ILE A 41 -22.67 -2.08 -7.29
C ILE A 41 -23.45 -1.58 -8.52
N THR A 42 -24.27 -0.56 -8.31
CA THR A 42 -25.04 0.11 -9.39
C THR A 42 -24.38 1.39 -9.91
N SER A 43 -23.39 1.93 -9.20
CA SER A 43 -22.61 3.10 -9.61
C SER A 43 -21.68 2.75 -10.80
N ASN A 44 -21.39 3.74 -11.63
CA ASN A 44 -20.34 3.64 -12.65
C ASN A 44 -18.95 4.03 -12.15
N GLU A 45 -18.85 4.46 -10.90
CA GLU A 45 -17.61 4.82 -10.25
C GLU A 45 -17.42 3.99 -8.98
N LEU A 46 -16.24 3.39 -8.82
CA LEU A 46 -15.86 2.57 -7.68
C LEU A 46 -14.53 3.06 -7.09
N VAL A 47 -14.52 3.22 -5.78
CA VAL A 47 -13.30 3.35 -5.00
C VAL A 47 -13.05 2.03 -4.28
N VAL A 48 -11.90 1.42 -4.49
CA VAL A 48 -11.43 0.23 -3.74
C VAL A 48 -10.39 0.73 -2.74
N GLU A 49 -10.74 0.73 -1.46
CA GLU A 49 -9.82 1.05 -0.38
C GLU A 49 -9.08 -0.22 0.04
N ILE A 50 -7.75 -0.13 0.14
CA ILE A 50 -6.89 -1.30 0.34
C ILE A 50 -5.97 -1.07 1.54
N ASN A 51 -6.07 -1.98 2.51
CA ASN A 51 -5.15 -2.11 3.62
C ASN A 51 -4.95 -3.60 3.91
N SER A 52 -4.13 -4.27 3.12
CA SER A 52 -3.98 -5.72 3.14
C SER A 52 -2.54 -6.16 2.94
N VAL A 53 -2.13 -7.18 3.67
CA VAL A 53 -0.83 -7.87 3.51
C VAL A 53 -0.79 -8.83 2.33
N GLY A 54 -1.91 -9.03 1.65
CA GLY A 54 -2.03 -10.02 0.58
C GLY A 54 -2.60 -11.35 1.06
N GLY A 55 -2.10 -12.46 0.53
CA GLY A 55 -2.58 -13.80 0.84
C GLY A 55 -2.60 -14.73 -0.38
N GLU A 56 -3.69 -15.44 -0.62
CA GLU A 56 -3.80 -16.41 -1.71
C GLU A 56 -3.71 -15.76 -3.10
N VAL A 57 -2.67 -16.12 -3.84
CA VAL A 57 -2.37 -15.53 -5.16
C VAL A 57 -3.53 -15.69 -6.14
N MET A 58 -4.15 -16.88 -6.22
CA MET A 58 -5.22 -17.14 -7.18
C MET A 58 -6.50 -16.39 -6.83
N ALA A 59 -6.81 -16.23 -5.53
CA ALA A 59 -7.94 -15.43 -5.08
C ALA A 59 -7.73 -13.96 -5.45
N GLY A 60 -6.54 -13.40 -5.16
CA GLY A 60 -6.23 -12.00 -5.47
C GLY A 60 -6.14 -11.72 -6.97
N LEU A 61 -5.56 -12.62 -7.76
CA LEU A 61 -5.57 -12.50 -9.23
C LEU A 61 -7.00 -12.53 -9.79
N GLY A 62 -7.87 -13.37 -9.22
CA GLY A 62 -9.29 -13.37 -9.53
C GLY A 62 -9.96 -12.02 -9.25
N MET A 63 -9.68 -11.41 -8.09
CA MET A 63 -10.20 -10.07 -7.74
C MET A 63 -9.69 -8.98 -8.69
N TYR A 64 -8.38 -8.99 -9.02
CA TYR A 64 -7.80 -8.10 -10.01
C TYR A 64 -8.54 -8.20 -11.36
N ASN A 65 -8.74 -9.41 -11.86
CA ASN A 65 -9.42 -9.63 -13.14
C ASN A 65 -10.89 -9.19 -13.11
N MET A 66 -11.60 -9.40 -11.99
CA MET A 66 -12.98 -8.90 -11.81
C MET A 66 -13.04 -7.38 -11.90
N LEU A 67 -12.12 -6.68 -11.22
CA LEU A 67 -12.01 -5.22 -11.30
C LEU A 67 -11.70 -4.75 -12.71
N ARG A 68 -10.74 -5.38 -13.40
CA ARG A 68 -10.40 -4.99 -14.77
C ARG A 68 -11.55 -5.25 -15.75
N GLN A 69 -12.28 -6.36 -15.57
CA GLN A 69 -13.49 -6.61 -16.36
C GLN A 69 -14.55 -5.52 -16.10
N TRP A 70 -14.77 -5.17 -14.84
CA TRP A 70 -15.72 -4.13 -14.45
C TRP A 70 -15.37 -2.76 -15.06
N ALA A 71 -14.08 -2.42 -15.13
CA ALA A 71 -13.60 -1.21 -15.81
C ALA A 71 -13.78 -1.28 -17.33
N ASN A 72 -13.56 -2.44 -17.95
CA ASN A 72 -13.75 -2.64 -19.39
C ASN A 72 -15.21 -2.47 -19.84
N ASP A 73 -16.15 -2.60 -18.91
CA ASP A 73 -17.57 -2.31 -19.15
C ASP A 73 -17.88 -0.79 -19.15
N GLY A 74 -16.86 0.06 -19.28
CA GLY A 74 -16.99 1.52 -19.39
C GLY A 74 -17.15 2.25 -18.06
N LYS A 75 -16.78 1.60 -16.97
CA LYS A 75 -16.84 2.16 -15.61
C LYS A 75 -15.44 2.59 -15.14
N THR A 76 -15.38 3.42 -14.09
CA THR A 76 -14.12 3.98 -13.58
C THR A 76 -13.78 3.40 -12.22
N ILE A 77 -12.55 2.88 -12.08
CA ILE A 77 -12.03 2.38 -10.80
C ILE A 77 -10.93 3.30 -10.28
N THR A 78 -11.09 3.73 -9.04
CA THR A 78 -10.02 4.31 -8.24
C THR A 78 -9.61 3.29 -7.17
N THR A 79 -8.35 2.89 -7.12
CA THR A 79 -7.81 2.18 -5.96
C THR A 79 -7.13 3.19 -5.05
N ARG A 80 -7.31 3.04 -3.74
CA ARG A 80 -6.71 3.87 -2.71
C ARG A 80 -6.08 3.00 -1.64
N VAL A 81 -4.78 3.10 -1.47
CA VAL A 81 -4.10 2.44 -0.35
C VAL A 81 -4.33 3.26 0.90
N THR A 82 -4.91 2.66 1.96
CA THR A 82 -5.22 3.35 3.22
C THR A 82 -4.24 3.03 4.35
N GLY A 83 -3.35 2.08 4.13
CA GLY A 83 -2.26 1.68 5.01
C GLY A 83 -1.19 0.97 4.21
N VAL A 84 -1.42 -0.26 3.83
CA VAL A 84 -0.49 -1.07 3.06
C VAL A 84 -1.19 -1.85 1.94
N ALA A 85 -0.51 -1.99 0.80
CA ALA A 85 -0.85 -2.92 -0.25
C ALA A 85 0.33 -3.86 -0.49
N ALA A 86 0.35 -5.02 0.16
CA ALA A 86 1.48 -5.94 0.11
C ALA A 86 1.16 -7.22 -0.67
N SER A 87 2.20 -7.83 -1.27
CA SER A 87 2.09 -9.11 -1.97
C SER A 87 0.98 -9.04 -3.04
N ILE A 88 0.05 -9.99 -3.06
CA ILE A 88 -1.03 -10.02 -4.05
C ILE A 88 -2.01 -8.83 -3.92
N ALA A 89 -2.09 -8.16 -2.77
CA ALA A 89 -2.87 -6.93 -2.62
C ALA A 89 -2.27 -5.78 -3.44
N SER A 90 -0.95 -5.75 -3.67
CA SER A 90 -0.30 -4.79 -4.55
C SER A 90 -0.75 -4.96 -6.02
N VAL A 91 -0.98 -6.20 -6.44
CA VAL A 91 -1.54 -6.49 -7.76
C VAL A 91 -2.99 -5.99 -7.87
N ILE A 92 -3.80 -6.19 -6.82
CA ILE A 92 -5.17 -5.66 -6.79
C ILE A 92 -5.17 -4.13 -6.86
N ALA A 93 -4.24 -3.46 -6.17
CA ALA A 93 -4.09 -2.01 -6.23
C ALA A 93 -3.83 -1.51 -7.65
N LEU A 94 -3.10 -2.28 -8.46
CA LEU A 94 -2.84 -1.96 -9.86
C LEU A 94 -4.08 -2.10 -10.77
N ALA A 95 -5.20 -2.65 -10.30
CA ALA A 95 -6.42 -2.70 -11.09
C ALA A 95 -7.05 -1.32 -11.34
N GLY A 96 -6.77 -0.33 -10.48
CA GLY A 96 -7.31 1.02 -10.60
C GLY A 96 -6.80 1.78 -11.83
N ASP A 97 -7.70 2.55 -12.46
CA ASP A 97 -7.33 3.52 -13.50
C ASP A 97 -6.69 4.76 -12.84
N LYS A 98 -7.21 5.16 -11.69
CA LYS A 98 -6.55 6.05 -10.73
C LYS A 98 -6.07 5.24 -9.54
N ARG A 99 -4.81 5.43 -9.16
CA ARG A 99 -4.17 4.73 -8.05
C ARG A 99 -3.65 5.74 -7.05
N GLN A 100 -4.41 5.95 -5.99
CA GLN A 100 -4.15 6.95 -4.96
C GLN A 100 -3.36 6.35 -3.82
N MET A 101 -2.29 7.05 -3.40
CA MET A 101 -1.52 6.71 -2.21
C MET A 101 -1.36 7.93 -1.32
N PRO A 102 -1.93 7.93 -0.11
CA PRO A 102 -1.55 8.87 0.94
C PRO A 102 -0.06 8.76 1.27
N LYS A 103 0.59 9.88 1.61
CA LYS A 103 2.05 9.96 1.83
C LYS A 103 2.58 9.04 2.94
N ASN A 104 1.71 8.62 3.86
CA ASN A 104 2.04 7.72 4.97
C ASN A 104 1.65 6.26 4.70
N THR A 105 1.56 5.83 3.44
CA THR A 105 1.20 4.47 3.06
C THR A 105 2.32 3.78 2.30
N PHE A 106 2.25 2.45 2.23
CA PHE A 106 3.30 1.63 1.64
C PHE A 106 2.73 0.62 0.66
N ALA A 107 3.55 0.22 -0.30
CA ALA A 107 3.35 -1.00 -1.07
C ALA A 107 4.52 -1.97 -0.83
N MET A 108 4.27 -3.28 -0.95
CA MET A 108 5.31 -4.28 -0.91
C MET A 108 5.11 -5.28 -2.04
N VAL A 109 6.19 -5.53 -2.76
CA VAL A 109 6.27 -6.46 -3.89
C VAL A 109 7.31 -7.52 -3.58
N HIS A 110 7.01 -8.78 -3.88
CA HIS A 110 7.94 -9.88 -3.74
C HIS A 110 7.64 -11.02 -4.74
N ALA A 111 8.50 -12.03 -4.76
CA ALA A 111 8.30 -13.22 -5.57
C ALA A 111 7.09 -14.04 -5.07
N VAL A 112 6.47 -14.76 -5.99
CA VAL A 112 5.43 -15.75 -5.64
C VAL A 112 6.07 -16.83 -4.77
N SER A 113 5.43 -17.11 -3.64
CA SER A 113 5.83 -18.20 -2.76
C SER A 113 4.70 -19.24 -2.63
N GLY A 114 5.06 -20.47 -2.39
CA GLY A 114 4.12 -21.57 -2.17
C GLY A 114 4.80 -22.75 -1.53
N GLY A 115 4.01 -23.72 -1.08
CA GLY A 115 4.49 -24.97 -0.51
C GLY A 115 3.97 -26.16 -1.32
N ALA A 116 4.78 -27.20 -1.44
CA ALA A 116 4.38 -28.46 -2.04
C ALA A 116 4.98 -29.63 -1.26
N TRP A 117 4.29 -30.76 -1.28
CA TRP A 117 4.74 -32.02 -0.70
C TRP A 117 4.69 -33.12 -1.75
N GLY A 118 5.68 -33.99 -1.76
CA GLY A 118 5.69 -35.14 -2.68
C GLY A 118 7.10 -35.63 -2.94
N THR A 119 7.25 -36.34 -4.05
CA THR A 119 8.54 -36.81 -4.57
C THR A 119 9.36 -35.67 -5.13
N ALA A 120 10.62 -35.89 -5.46
CA ALA A 120 11.47 -34.88 -6.09
C ALA A 120 10.89 -34.40 -7.44
N GLU A 121 10.15 -35.24 -8.16
CA GLU A 121 9.47 -34.86 -9.40
C GLU A 121 8.29 -33.93 -9.11
N ASP A 122 7.42 -34.28 -8.15
CA ASP A 122 6.27 -33.46 -7.74
C ASP A 122 6.73 -32.04 -7.30
N LEU A 123 7.87 -31.95 -6.59
CA LEU A 123 8.43 -30.67 -6.16
C LEU A 123 8.93 -29.82 -7.34
N ARG A 124 9.52 -30.44 -8.38
CA ARG A 124 9.92 -29.70 -9.59
C ARG A 124 8.72 -29.21 -10.37
N GLU A 125 7.69 -30.06 -10.54
CA GLU A 125 6.45 -29.66 -11.20
C GLU A 125 5.77 -28.50 -10.47
N ALA A 126 5.75 -28.52 -9.14
CA ALA A 126 5.23 -27.41 -8.34
C ALA A 126 6.02 -26.13 -8.53
N ALA A 127 7.37 -26.21 -8.59
CA ALA A 127 8.23 -25.06 -8.88
C ALA A 127 7.94 -24.49 -10.28
N ASP A 128 7.78 -25.31 -11.30
CA ASP A 128 7.42 -24.88 -12.66
C ASP A 128 6.07 -24.15 -12.71
N VAL A 129 5.11 -24.53 -11.87
CA VAL A 129 3.83 -23.85 -11.73
C VAL A 129 4.01 -22.48 -11.08
N VAL A 130 4.80 -22.40 -10.01
CA VAL A 130 5.12 -21.13 -9.34
C VAL A 130 5.81 -20.16 -10.31
N ASP A 131 6.75 -20.64 -11.12
CA ASP A 131 7.42 -19.82 -12.13
C ASP A 131 6.45 -19.26 -13.18
N LYS A 132 5.47 -20.04 -13.64
CA LYS A 132 4.43 -19.57 -14.56
C LYS A 132 3.54 -18.48 -13.94
N ILE A 133 3.19 -18.65 -12.67
CA ILE A 133 2.42 -17.65 -11.92
C ILE A 133 3.25 -16.37 -11.76
N GLN A 134 4.53 -16.51 -11.41
CA GLN A 134 5.49 -15.40 -11.29
C GLN A 134 5.55 -14.56 -12.56
N VAL A 135 5.67 -15.20 -13.73
CA VAL A 135 5.67 -14.51 -15.03
C VAL A 135 4.36 -13.76 -15.27
N SER A 136 3.23 -14.36 -14.93
CA SER A 136 1.92 -13.72 -15.08
C SER A 136 1.79 -12.45 -14.22
N LEU A 137 2.20 -12.51 -12.94
CA LEU A 137 2.15 -11.34 -12.06
C LEU A 137 3.17 -10.27 -12.47
N ARG A 138 4.39 -10.66 -12.87
CA ARG A 138 5.39 -9.74 -13.41
C ARG A 138 4.84 -8.93 -14.59
N ASN A 139 4.15 -9.57 -15.51
CA ASN A 139 3.56 -8.89 -16.66
C ASN A 139 2.51 -7.84 -16.22
N ILE A 140 1.76 -8.08 -15.15
CA ILE A 140 0.84 -7.07 -14.60
C ILE A 140 1.62 -5.84 -14.10
N TYR A 141 2.74 -6.03 -13.39
CA TYR A 141 3.59 -4.90 -12.97
C TYR A 141 4.15 -4.14 -14.16
N VAL A 142 4.68 -4.84 -15.18
CA VAL A 142 5.17 -4.22 -16.42
C VAL A 142 4.08 -3.37 -17.07
N ASP A 143 2.92 -3.95 -17.31
CA ASP A 143 1.83 -3.31 -18.04
C ASP A 143 1.23 -2.12 -17.27
N ARG A 144 1.05 -2.27 -15.96
CA ARG A 144 0.32 -1.29 -15.15
C ARG A 144 1.20 -0.19 -14.59
N MET A 145 2.47 -0.47 -14.34
CA MET A 145 3.44 0.53 -13.85
C MET A 145 4.20 1.20 -15.00
N GLY A 146 4.23 0.60 -16.20
CA GLY A 146 5.00 1.11 -17.33
C GLY A 146 6.51 0.94 -17.15
N ILE A 147 6.94 -0.03 -16.35
CA ILE A 147 8.35 -0.40 -16.17
C ILE A 147 8.74 -1.54 -17.11
N ASP A 148 10.03 -1.74 -17.35
CA ASP A 148 10.49 -2.86 -18.12
C ASP A 148 10.50 -4.19 -17.32
N GLU A 149 10.65 -5.30 -18.03
CA GLU A 149 10.66 -6.64 -17.45
C GLU A 149 11.81 -6.85 -16.47
N ALA A 150 12.98 -6.25 -16.73
CA ALA A 150 14.15 -6.35 -15.87
C ALA A 150 13.89 -5.67 -14.53
N LYS A 151 13.29 -4.47 -14.54
CA LYS A 151 12.91 -3.73 -13.32
C LYS A 151 11.82 -4.45 -12.54
N ALA A 152 10.80 -4.98 -13.23
CA ALA A 152 9.76 -5.78 -12.57
C ALA A 152 10.37 -7.03 -11.90
N THR A 153 11.30 -7.72 -12.57
CA THR A 153 12.01 -8.88 -12.00
C THR A 153 12.87 -8.47 -10.81
N GLU A 154 13.56 -7.32 -10.87
CA GLU A 154 14.38 -6.80 -9.77
C GLU A 154 13.56 -6.57 -8.50
N ILE A 155 12.43 -5.87 -8.61
CA ILE A 155 11.57 -5.56 -7.44
C ILE A 155 10.87 -6.79 -6.89
N MET A 156 10.66 -7.82 -7.72
CA MET A 156 10.06 -9.09 -7.26
C MET A 156 11.09 -10.06 -6.67
N ALA A 157 12.40 -9.88 -6.91
CA ALA A 157 13.43 -10.82 -6.47
C ALA A 157 13.65 -10.85 -4.95
N LYS A 158 13.13 -9.88 -4.22
CA LYS A 158 13.22 -9.74 -2.76
C LYS A 158 11.99 -9.02 -2.25
N ASP A 159 11.81 -8.97 -0.92
CA ASP A 159 10.77 -8.15 -0.31
C ASP A 159 11.08 -6.66 -0.51
N THR A 160 10.51 -6.08 -1.57
CA THR A 160 10.72 -4.68 -1.92
C THR A 160 9.58 -3.83 -1.37
N TRP A 161 9.91 -3.05 -0.34
CA TRP A 161 9.00 -2.08 0.25
C TRP A 161 9.15 -0.74 -0.43
N LEU A 162 8.05 -0.12 -0.78
CA LEU A 162 7.97 1.15 -1.50
C LEU A 162 7.16 2.14 -0.69
N THR A 163 7.73 3.32 -0.43
CA THR A 163 6.99 4.49 0.06
C THR A 163 6.01 4.99 -1.01
N ALA A 164 5.08 5.84 -0.61
CA ALA A 164 4.13 6.44 -1.55
C ALA A 164 4.83 7.23 -2.67
N GLU A 165 5.93 7.94 -2.36
CA GLU A 165 6.73 8.70 -3.31
C GLU A 165 7.47 7.79 -4.31
N GLU A 166 8.04 6.69 -3.83
CA GLU A 166 8.65 5.68 -4.70
C GLU A 166 7.61 5.02 -5.59
N CYS A 167 6.43 4.72 -5.05
CA CYS A 167 5.29 4.20 -5.79
C CYS A 167 4.85 5.14 -6.93
N LEU A 168 4.81 6.46 -6.68
CA LEU A 168 4.50 7.44 -7.72
C LEU A 168 5.60 7.46 -8.79
N THR A 169 6.87 7.49 -8.36
CA THR A 169 8.02 7.55 -9.28
C THR A 169 8.09 6.32 -10.18
N MET A 170 7.75 5.15 -9.64
CA MET A 170 7.78 3.88 -10.37
C MET A 170 6.48 3.59 -11.15
N GLY A 171 5.49 4.47 -11.10
CA GLY A 171 4.22 4.27 -11.79
C GLY A 171 3.27 3.26 -11.11
N PHE A 172 3.56 2.83 -9.89
CA PHE A 172 2.63 2.05 -9.08
C PHE A 172 1.41 2.91 -8.68
N ALA A 173 1.65 4.10 -8.12
CA ALA A 173 0.65 5.12 -7.90
C ALA A 173 0.56 6.07 -9.09
N THR A 174 -0.62 6.68 -9.31
CA THR A 174 -0.83 7.76 -10.28
C THR A 174 -0.99 9.11 -9.59
N GLU A 175 -1.25 9.11 -8.28
CA GLU A 175 -1.53 10.32 -7.51
C GLU A 175 -1.15 10.11 -6.05
N LEU A 176 -0.48 11.12 -5.45
CA LEU A 176 -0.30 11.20 -4.00
C LEU A 176 -1.41 12.06 -3.40
N THR A 177 -1.88 11.65 -2.22
CA THR A 177 -2.81 12.43 -1.42
C THR A 177 -2.17 12.80 -0.08
N ASP A 178 -2.79 13.71 0.66
CA ASP A 178 -2.35 14.01 2.02
C ASP A 178 -2.45 12.77 2.92
N ALA A 179 -1.62 12.75 3.94
CA ALA A 179 -1.62 11.66 4.92
C ALA A 179 -3.02 11.47 5.53
N VAL A 180 -3.45 10.22 5.63
CA VAL A 180 -4.72 9.85 6.25
C VAL A 180 -4.47 9.14 7.56
N THR A 181 -5.39 9.30 8.51
CA THR A 181 -5.40 8.45 9.71
C THR A 181 -6.06 7.13 9.30
N ALA A 182 -5.29 6.06 9.26
CA ALA A 182 -5.83 4.72 8.98
C ALA A 182 -6.81 4.34 10.10
N THR A 183 -8.05 4.03 9.74
CA THR A 183 -9.08 3.57 10.69
C THR A 183 -9.17 2.05 10.77
N ALA A 184 -8.48 1.33 9.88
CA ALA A 184 -8.46 -0.11 9.86
C ALA A 184 -7.63 -0.66 11.04
N LYS A 185 -8.21 -1.59 11.79
CA LYS A 185 -7.48 -2.36 12.81
C LYS A 185 -6.74 -3.51 12.13
N PHE A 186 -5.51 -3.26 11.76
CA PHE A 186 -4.64 -4.28 11.21
C PHE A 186 -4.02 -5.11 12.36
N ASP A 187 -4.24 -6.41 12.37
CA ASP A 187 -3.62 -7.32 13.35
C ASP A 187 -2.22 -7.72 12.89
N LEU A 188 -1.25 -6.87 13.19
CA LEU A 188 0.17 -7.10 12.88
C LEU A 188 0.71 -8.42 13.49
N ALA A 189 0.07 -8.95 14.53
CA ALA A 189 0.50 -10.20 15.16
C ALA A 189 0.20 -11.43 14.30
N ARG A 190 -0.73 -11.33 13.33
CA ARG A 190 -1.07 -12.36 12.37
C ARG A 190 -0.31 -12.29 11.06
N ALA A 191 0.28 -11.14 10.75
CA ALA A 191 1.11 -10.98 9.58
C ALA A 191 2.50 -11.55 9.90
N GLU A 192 2.94 -12.56 9.18
CA GLU A 192 4.32 -13.03 9.18
C GLU A 192 5.21 -11.98 8.47
N LEU A 193 5.30 -10.80 9.07
CA LEU A 193 6.16 -9.74 8.55
C LEU A 193 7.60 -10.05 8.88
N PRO A 194 8.55 -9.85 7.96
CA PRO A 194 9.96 -9.88 8.27
C PRO A 194 10.27 -8.98 9.47
N GLU A 195 11.18 -9.41 10.35
CA GLU A 195 11.44 -8.74 11.65
C GLU A 195 11.80 -7.25 11.50
N HIS A 196 12.51 -6.89 10.42
CA HIS A 196 12.86 -5.50 10.13
C HIS A 196 11.65 -4.63 9.78
N VAL A 197 10.62 -5.23 9.17
CA VAL A 197 9.36 -4.54 8.83
C VAL A 197 8.48 -4.43 10.06
N ALA A 198 8.35 -5.51 10.84
CA ALA A 198 7.59 -5.50 12.08
C ALA A 198 8.09 -4.44 13.07
N ARG A 199 9.38 -4.07 13.04
CA ARG A 199 9.93 -2.99 13.86
C ARG A 199 9.40 -1.62 13.45
N VAL A 200 9.21 -1.35 12.16
CA VAL A 200 8.72 -0.05 11.68
C VAL A 200 7.30 0.18 12.21
N PHE A 201 6.44 -0.82 12.12
CA PHE A 201 5.06 -0.71 12.62
C PHE A 201 4.93 -0.72 14.15
N LYS A 202 5.91 -1.31 14.88
CA LYS A 202 5.94 -1.26 16.35
C LYS A 202 6.46 0.06 16.90
N ALA A 203 7.19 0.83 16.10
CA ALA A 203 7.74 2.13 16.52
C ALA A 203 6.67 3.23 16.59
N GLU A 204 5.56 3.09 15.86
CA GLU A 204 4.45 4.06 15.88
C GLU A 204 3.58 3.98 17.14
N ASP A 205 3.62 2.86 17.88
CA ASP A 205 2.94 2.69 19.17
C ASP A 205 3.77 3.21 20.39
N ALA A 206 4.99 3.69 20.16
CA ALA A 206 5.77 4.33 21.21
C ALA A 206 5.16 5.73 21.48
N PRO A 207 4.86 6.07 22.76
CA PRO A 207 4.43 7.42 23.08
C PRO A 207 5.48 8.40 22.58
N ALA A 208 5.05 9.42 21.85
CA ALA A 208 5.94 10.48 21.39
C ALA A 208 6.75 10.97 22.59
N ASP A 209 8.07 10.91 22.50
CA ASP A 209 8.95 11.53 23.49
C ASP A 209 8.48 12.99 23.68
N PRO A 210 8.32 13.45 24.91
CA PRO A 210 7.92 14.83 25.15
C PRO A 210 8.92 15.71 24.43
N VAL A 211 8.42 16.54 23.51
CA VAL A 211 9.21 17.53 22.80
C VAL A 211 10.01 18.27 23.87
N ALA A 212 11.34 18.11 23.85
CA ALA A 212 12.22 18.86 24.70
C ALA A 212 11.91 20.34 24.47
N GLU A 213 11.37 20.99 25.49
CA GLU A 213 11.20 22.45 25.48
C GLU A 213 12.58 23.03 25.18
N THR A 214 12.73 23.63 24.01
CA THR A 214 13.92 24.41 23.67
C THR A 214 13.95 25.56 24.66
N GLU A 215 14.94 25.55 25.56
CA GLU A 215 15.26 26.72 26.39
C GLU A 215 15.36 27.94 25.48
N PRO A 216 14.76 29.09 25.86
CA PRO A 216 14.86 30.29 25.06
C PRO A 216 16.33 30.71 24.96
N GLU A 217 16.79 31.00 23.74
CA GLU A 217 18.11 31.58 23.49
C GLU A 217 18.32 32.79 24.39
N PRO A 218 19.49 32.93 25.07
CA PRO A 218 19.76 34.11 25.88
C PRO A 218 19.84 35.35 25.00
N GLU A 219 19.11 36.39 25.40
CA GLU A 219 19.11 37.69 24.73
C GLU A 219 20.56 38.24 24.62
N PRO A 220 20.94 38.90 23.52
CA PRO A 220 22.27 39.45 23.34
C PRO A 220 22.55 40.54 24.36
N VAL A 221 23.59 40.35 25.15
CA VAL A 221 24.10 41.31 26.13
C VAL A 221 24.61 42.54 25.34
N VAL A 222 23.88 43.63 25.44
CA VAL A 222 24.30 44.95 24.93
C VAL A 222 25.46 45.45 25.81
N LYS A 223 26.67 45.51 25.26
CA LYS A 223 27.82 46.19 25.92
C LYS A 223 27.58 47.71 25.92
N PRO A 224 27.86 48.40 27.05
CA PRO A 224 27.81 49.87 27.11
C PRO A 224 28.87 50.48 26.16
N SER A 225 28.48 51.44 25.38
CA SER A 225 29.41 52.24 24.58
C SER A 225 30.23 53.14 25.46
N ASP A 226 31.59 53.02 25.38
CA ASP A 226 32.54 53.99 25.92
C ASP A 226 32.38 55.34 25.18
N GLN A 227 31.80 56.27 25.89
CA GLN A 227 32.01 57.70 25.58
C GLN A 227 33.24 58.15 26.36
N ALA A 228 34.32 58.41 25.65
CA ALA A 228 35.46 59.11 26.18
C ALA A 228 35.86 60.25 25.26
N ASN A 229 35.59 61.41 25.72
CA ASN A 229 36.41 62.64 25.66
C ASN A 229 37.23 62.92 24.40
N GLU A 230 36.77 63.91 23.64
CA GLU A 230 37.66 64.85 23.00
C GLU A 230 37.53 66.22 23.71
N GLU A 231 38.51 66.54 24.52
CA GLU A 231 38.84 67.90 24.89
C GLU A 231 40.27 68.19 24.46
N GLU A 232 40.32 69.36 23.70
CA GLU A 232 41.40 70.35 23.60
C GLU A 232 42.81 69.91 23.15
N GLN A 233 43.25 70.48 22.04
CA GLN A 233 44.26 71.60 22.05
C GLN A 233 44.55 72.20 20.65
N VAL A 234 44.38 73.54 20.61
CA VAL A 234 45.04 74.59 19.87
C VAL A 234 45.01 74.55 18.36
#